data_5c39391a315eed5cc0fab7ec047e931d
#
_entry.id   5c39391a315eed5cc0fab7ec047e931d
#
_cell.length_a   1.000
_cell.length_b   1.000
_cell.length_c   1.000
_cell.angle_alpha   90.00
_cell.angle_beta   90.00
_cell.angle_gamma   90.00
#
_symmetry.space_group_name_H-M   'P 1'
#
loop_
_entity.id
_entity.type
_entity.pdbx_description
1 polymer ?
#
loop_
_entity_poly.entity_id
_entity_poly.type
_entity_poly.pdbx_seq_one_letter_code
_entity_poly.pdbx_strand_id
1 'polypeptide(L)'
;MIKCQKHLFNLDHTEYYLNCAYKSPLLKKGELLAINVLKKERTPSYLKPNNYFEISDEIRNEFSKIIKSKKDEVAIMPSSSYGFANVFNNINSNRNKAIIVENEFPSGYFSVKKWCSKNNIHLEVVERNKLSAKDWNKKIINSIDSNTSLVLISSIHWMNGTKFDLKEIGEKCKANGTYFIVDGTQSVGAMSMDVKDFKIDALICAGYKWLFGPYSMALGYFSSKFSDGIPIEESWMNRTNAQDFSNLTEYDSKYKPMAGRYNVGETTNFILSPIMLNGLNQINSWGINNIESYCKKLSEIVINELSPL
;
A
#
# COMPACT_ATOMS: atom_id res chain seq x y z
N MET A 1 -16.12 12.47 17.17
CA MET A 1 -15.62 13.17 15.96
C MET A 1 -14.23 13.70 16.26
N ILE A 2 -13.26 13.46 15.39
CA ILE A 2 -11.90 13.96 15.54
C ILE A 2 -11.87 15.48 15.39
N LYS A 3 -11.09 16.17 16.25
CA LYS A 3 -10.85 17.63 16.13
C LYS A 3 -9.61 17.88 15.27
N CYS A 4 -9.35 19.13 14.89
CA CYS A 4 -8.12 19.52 14.18
C CYS A 4 -6.88 19.08 14.97
N GLN A 5 -5.97 18.38 14.30
CA GLN A 5 -4.76 17.78 14.89
C GLN A 5 -3.47 18.54 14.49
N LYS A 6 -3.59 19.78 14.03
CA LYS A 6 -2.45 20.61 13.58
C LYS A 6 -1.31 20.66 14.61
N HIS A 7 -1.64 20.62 15.91
CA HIS A 7 -0.66 20.66 17.00
C HIS A 7 0.32 19.46 17.01
N LEU A 8 0.00 18.35 16.32
CA LEU A 8 0.87 17.18 16.18
C LEU A 8 1.93 17.33 15.07
N PHE A 9 1.90 18.42 14.31
CA PHE A 9 2.79 18.67 13.17
C PHE A 9 3.58 19.97 13.39
N ASN A 10 4.81 20.02 12.85
CA ASN A 10 5.65 21.23 12.82
C ASN A 10 5.45 21.96 11.47
N LEU A 11 4.23 22.40 11.22
CA LEU A 11 3.96 23.22 10.04
C LEU A 11 4.27 24.69 10.34
N ASP A 12 4.91 25.37 9.38
CA ASP A 12 5.09 26.81 9.45
C ASP A 12 3.71 27.51 9.52
N HIS A 13 3.60 28.52 10.38
CA HIS A 13 2.34 29.25 10.55
C HIS A 13 1.97 30.11 9.33
N THR A 14 2.92 30.40 8.47
CA THR A 14 2.74 31.17 7.24
C THR A 14 2.42 30.30 6.02
N GLU A 15 2.56 28.96 6.15
CA GLU A 15 2.32 28.02 5.07
C GLU A 15 0.92 27.39 5.15
N TYR A 16 0.18 27.46 4.06
CA TYR A 16 -1.09 26.74 3.85
C TYR A 16 -0.85 25.51 2.98
N TYR A 17 -0.40 24.42 3.61
CA TYR A 17 -0.10 23.18 2.90
C TYR A 17 -1.36 22.33 2.70
N LEU A 18 -1.85 22.24 1.45
CA LEU A 18 -3.05 21.50 1.07
C LEU A 18 -2.78 20.23 0.25
N ASN A 19 -1.50 19.91 -0.03
CA ASN A 19 -1.14 18.84 -0.97
C ASN A 19 -0.63 17.56 -0.29
N CYS A 20 -1.36 17.06 0.73
CA CYS A 20 -1.05 15.77 1.36
C CYS A 20 -1.19 14.58 0.40
N ALA A 21 -1.95 14.72 -0.68
CA ALA A 21 -2.02 13.75 -1.77
C ALA A 21 -0.67 13.58 -2.52
N TYR A 22 0.21 14.58 -2.48
CA TYR A 22 1.59 14.49 -2.98
C TYR A 22 2.52 13.92 -1.91
N LYS A 23 2.55 14.52 -0.73
CA LYS A 23 3.34 14.07 0.42
C LYS A 23 2.75 14.64 1.71
N SER A 24 2.62 13.83 2.76
CA SER A 24 2.21 14.36 4.07
C SER A 24 3.40 14.92 4.86
N PRO A 25 3.15 15.91 5.74
CA PRO A 25 4.13 16.29 6.75
C PRO A 25 4.33 15.14 7.74
N LEU A 26 5.52 15.08 8.36
CA LEU A 26 5.79 14.12 9.43
C LEU A 26 5.12 14.57 10.74
N LEU A 27 4.70 13.59 11.53
CA LEU A 27 4.30 13.82 12.91
C LEU A 27 5.54 14.22 13.76
N LYS A 28 5.41 15.20 14.64
CA LYS A 28 6.48 15.63 15.58
C LYS A 28 7.12 14.47 16.32
N LYS A 29 6.29 13.52 16.80
CA LYS A 29 6.77 12.32 17.49
C LYS A 29 7.60 11.44 16.56
N GLY A 30 7.22 11.28 15.30
CA GLY A 30 7.98 10.51 14.31
C GLY A 30 9.36 11.12 14.05
N GLU A 31 9.44 12.44 13.91
CA GLU A 31 10.69 13.18 13.77
C GLU A 31 11.62 12.95 14.98
N LEU A 32 11.10 13.10 16.20
CA LEU A 32 11.86 12.88 17.44
C LEU A 32 12.36 11.43 17.57
N LEU A 33 11.57 10.45 17.19
CA LEU A 33 11.96 9.04 17.19
C LEU A 33 13.13 8.79 16.25
N ALA A 34 13.11 9.34 15.02
CA ALA A 34 14.21 9.21 14.06
C ALA A 34 15.49 9.85 14.58
N ILE A 35 15.43 11.05 15.14
CA ILE A 35 16.57 11.74 15.76
C ILE A 35 17.16 10.92 16.91
N ASN A 36 16.32 10.30 17.74
CA ASN A 36 16.78 9.47 18.85
C ASN A 36 17.50 8.20 18.37
N VAL A 37 17.03 7.58 17.29
CA VAL A 37 17.72 6.43 16.69
C VAL A 37 19.06 6.85 16.11
N LEU A 38 19.12 7.96 15.35
CA LEU A 38 20.41 8.49 14.85
C LEU A 38 21.44 8.71 15.96
N LYS A 39 20.99 9.17 17.15
CA LYS A 39 21.88 9.29 18.31
C LYS A 39 22.35 7.93 18.83
N LYS A 40 21.51 6.90 18.82
CA LYS A 40 21.86 5.54 19.25
C LYS A 40 22.86 4.87 18.30
N GLU A 41 22.78 5.16 16.99
CA GLU A 41 23.72 4.63 15.99
C GLU A 41 25.20 4.99 16.27
N ARG A 42 25.47 5.95 17.16
CA ARG A 42 26.82 6.25 17.65
C ARG A 42 27.42 5.10 18.44
N THR A 43 26.61 4.21 18.99
CA THR A 43 27.04 3.10 19.84
C THR A 43 26.26 1.84 19.43
N PRO A 44 26.61 1.20 18.27
CA PRO A 44 25.82 0.12 17.67
C PRO A 44 25.74 -1.16 18.51
N SER A 45 26.54 -1.28 19.58
CA SER A 45 26.48 -2.41 20.53
C SER A 45 25.14 -2.55 21.26
N TYR A 46 24.23 -1.58 21.14
CA TYR A 46 22.87 -1.69 21.68
C TYR A 46 22.00 -2.70 20.89
N LEU A 47 22.35 -2.96 19.62
CA LEU A 47 21.58 -3.84 18.75
C LEU A 47 21.66 -5.30 19.22
N LYS A 48 20.50 -5.93 19.36
CA LYS A 48 20.34 -7.35 19.65
C LYS A 48 19.64 -8.03 18.49
N PRO A 49 19.77 -9.35 18.31
CA PRO A 49 19.10 -10.08 17.21
C PRO A 49 17.60 -9.76 17.05
N ASN A 50 16.87 -9.66 18.15
CA ASN A 50 15.43 -9.35 18.10
C ASN A 50 15.11 -7.98 17.49
N ASN A 51 15.99 -6.99 17.64
CA ASN A 51 15.74 -5.65 17.13
C ASN A 51 15.61 -5.62 15.60
N TYR A 52 16.16 -6.62 14.90
CA TYR A 52 16.05 -6.76 13.45
C TYR A 52 14.65 -7.19 13.00
N PHE A 53 13.75 -7.61 13.90
CA PHE A 53 12.43 -8.17 13.55
C PHE A 53 11.27 -7.48 14.27
N GLU A 54 11.42 -7.10 15.52
CA GLU A 54 10.31 -6.64 16.39
C GLU A 54 9.53 -5.47 15.78
N ILE A 55 10.21 -4.39 15.39
CA ILE A 55 9.54 -3.20 14.86
C ILE A 55 8.85 -3.47 13.50
N SER A 56 9.44 -4.33 12.69
CA SER A 56 8.85 -4.75 11.41
C SER A 56 7.56 -5.54 11.65
N ASP A 57 7.55 -6.39 12.66
CA ASP A 57 6.36 -7.14 13.07
C ASP A 57 5.25 -6.24 13.61
N GLU A 58 5.62 -5.21 14.38
CA GLU A 58 4.66 -4.20 14.86
C GLU A 58 4.07 -3.39 13.69
N ILE A 59 4.89 -2.94 12.74
CA ILE A 59 4.43 -2.24 11.54
C ILE A 59 3.41 -3.09 10.77
N ARG A 60 3.72 -4.37 10.53
CA ARG A 60 2.83 -5.31 9.84
C ARG A 60 1.51 -5.47 10.59
N ASN A 61 1.57 -5.59 11.91
CA ASN A 61 0.40 -5.70 12.77
C ASN A 61 -0.47 -4.43 12.72
N GLU A 62 0.13 -3.25 12.86
CA GLU A 62 -0.63 -2.00 12.85
C GLU A 62 -1.24 -1.69 11.49
N PHE A 63 -0.54 -1.98 10.40
CA PHE A 63 -1.09 -1.82 9.04
C PHE A 63 -2.22 -2.82 8.77
N SER A 64 -2.10 -4.05 9.23
CA SER A 64 -3.13 -5.07 9.05
C SER A 64 -4.49 -4.67 9.65
N LYS A 65 -4.49 -3.93 10.77
CA LYS A 65 -5.70 -3.37 11.39
C LYS A 65 -6.37 -2.34 10.48
N ILE A 66 -5.58 -1.49 9.82
CA ILE A 66 -6.08 -0.43 8.93
C ILE A 66 -6.83 -1.01 7.72
N ILE A 67 -6.34 -2.11 7.17
CA ILE A 67 -6.88 -2.75 5.97
C ILE A 67 -7.74 -3.99 6.24
N LYS A 68 -7.96 -4.32 7.51
CA LYS A 68 -8.71 -5.48 8.00
C LYS A 68 -8.18 -6.82 7.48
N SER A 69 -6.87 -6.99 7.55
CA SER A 69 -6.17 -8.23 7.18
C SER A 69 -5.50 -8.88 8.39
N LYS A 70 -4.72 -9.94 8.14
CA LYS A 70 -3.83 -10.54 9.13
C LYS A 70 -2.42 -9.99 8.98
N LYS A 71 -1.64 -9.96 10.09
CA LYS A 71 -0.23 -9.54 10.09
C LYS A 71 0.61 -10.28 9.05
N ASP A 72 0.43 -11.58 8.92
CA ASP A 72 1.22 -12.43 8.00
C ASP A 72 0.91 -12.15 6.52
N GLU A 73 -0.23 -11.53 6.22
CA GLU A 73 -0.60 -11.13 4.85
C GLU A 73 0.01 -9.78 4.45
N VAL A 74 0.82 -9.16 5.33
CA VAL A 74 1.45 -7.84 5.10
C VAL A 74 2.95 -8.00 4.88
N ALA A 75 3.49 -7.27 3.88
CA ALA A 75 4.91 -7.14 3.62
C ALA A 75 5.36 -5.67 3.71
N ILE A 76 6.62 -5.46 4.12
CA ILE A 76 7.30 -4.16 4.12
C ILE A 76 8.23 -4.09 2.91
N MET A 77 8.15 -3.00 2.18
CA MET A 77 8.84 -2.80 0.90
C MET A 77 9.44 -1.40 0.82
N PRO A 78 10.45 -1.16 -0.04
CA PRO A 78 11.07 0.16 -0.15
C PRO A 78 10.23 1.11 -1.01
N SER A 79 9.33 0.60 -1.85
CA SER A 79 8.51 1.40 -2.76
C SER A 79 7.30 0.62 -3.28
N SER A 80 6.29 1.33 -3.79
CA SER A 80 5.15 0.69 -4.48
C SER A 80 5.59 -0.07 -5.72
N SER A 81 6.60 0.41 -6.47
CA SER A 81 7.12 -0.29 -7.64
C SER A 81 7.77 -1.64 -7.30
N TYR A 82 8.45 -1.75 -6.16
CA TYR A 82 8.94 -3.02 -5.63
C TYR A 82 7.78 -3.98 -5.32
N GLY A 83 6.71 -3.46 -4.71
CA GLY A 83 5.50 -4.23 -4.43
C GLY A 83 4.85 -4.76 -5.70
N PHE A 84 4.65 -3.91 -6.70
CA PHE A 84 4.13 -4.34 -8.00
C PHE A 84 5.03 -5.36 -8.68
N ALA A 85 6.37 -5.21 -8.59
CA ALA A 85 7.29 -6.20 -9.16
C ALA A 85 7.10 -7.59 -8.52
N ASN A 86 6.95 -7.67 -7.18
CA ASN A 86 6.61 -8.93 -6.50
C ASN A 86 5.27 -9.50 -6.97
N VAL A 87 4.24 -8.66 -7.09
CA VAL A 87 2.92 -9.10 -7.58
C VAL A 87 3.04 -9.71 -8.97
N PHE A 88 3.62 -8.95 -9.93
CA PHE A 88 3.69 -9.39 -11.33
C PHE A 88 4.68 -10.55 -11.58
N ASN A 89 5.66 -10.74 -10.69
CA ASN A 89 6.51 -11.94 -10.74
C ASN A 89 5.75 -13.23 -10.41
N ASN A 90 4.60 -13.11 -9.75
CA ASN A 90 3.83 -14.25 -9.23
C ASN A 90 2.45 -14.43 -9.86
N ILE A 91 2.09 -13.64 -10.87
CA ILE A 91 0.87 -13.85 -11.62
C ILE A 91 1.12 -14.75 -12.80
N ASN A 92 0.56 -15.96 -12.76
CA ASN A 92 0.50 -16.88 -13.87
C ASN A 92 -0.93 -16.95 -14.40
N SER A 93 -1.12 -16.71 -15.69
CA SER A 93 -2.43 -16.76 -16.31
C SER A 93 -2.34 -17.20 -17.77
N ASN A 94 -3.27 -18.06 -18.17
CA ASN A 94 -3.44 -18.50 -19.55
C ASN A 94 -4.43 -17.60 -20.33
N ARG A 95 -4.88 -16.51 -19.72
CA ARG A 95 -5.80 -15.56 -20.30
C ARG A 95 -5.04 -14.45 -21.02
N ASN A 96 -5.69 -13.77 -21.93
CA ASN A 96 -5.02 -12.88 -22.88
C ASN A 96 -5.25 -11.40 -22.68
N LYS A 97 -5.92 -10.99 -21.59
CA LYS A 97 -6.27 -9.58 -21.34
C LYS A 97 -5.90 -9.14 -19.92
N ALA A 98 -5.31 -7.95 -19.79
CA ALA A 98 -5.15 -7.22 -18.55
C ALA A 98 -5.83 -5.85 -18.67
N ILE A 99 -6.41 -5.35 -17.58
CA ILE A 99 -7.15 -4.10 -17.55
C ILE A 99 -6.50 -3.10 -16.60
N ILE A 100 -6.35 -1.86 -17.07
CA ILE A 100 -6.04 -0.67 -16.27
C ILE A 100 -6.99 0.46 -16.64
N VAL A 101 -6.98 1.55 -15.89
CA VAL A 101 -7.72 2.77 -16.25
C VAL A 101 -6.82 3.76 -16.99
N GLU A 102 -7.47 4.67 -17.72
CA GLU A 102 -6.79 5.82 -18.36
C GLU A 102 -5.98 6.61 -17.33
N ASN A 103 -4.76 7.01 -17.70
CA ASN A 103 -3.84 7.76 -16.83
C ASN A 103 -3.58 7.11 -15.47
N GLU A 104 -3.54 5.77 -15.38
CA GLU A 104 -3.12 5.08 -14.16
C GLU A 104 -1.72 5.53 -13.73
N PHE A 105 -1.44 5.49 -12.42
CA PHE A 105 -0.15 5.96 -11.91
C PHE A 105 1.02 5.22 -12.58
N PRO A 106 2.08 5.95 -13.01
CA PRO A 106 3.13 5.38 -13.86
C PRO A 106 3.75 4.07 -13.35
N SER A 107 3.96 3.91 -12.03
CA SER A 107 4.52 2.66 -11.48
C SER A 107 3.61 1.46 -11.73
N GLY A 108 2.30 1.62 -11.58
CA GLY A 108 1.31 0.59 -11.90
C GLY A 108 1.28 0.31 -13.41
N TYR A 109 1.14 1.37 -14.22
CA TYR A 109 1.11 1.27 -15.67
C TYR A 109 2.31 0.52 -16.25
N PHE A 110 3.54 0.94 -15.92
CA PHE A 110 4.75 0.32 -16.48
C PHE A 110 4.92 -1.13 -16.01
N SER A 111 4.52 -1.44 -14.78
CA SER A 111 4.58 -2.81 -14.25
C SER A 111 3.64 -3.74 -15.02
N VAL A 112 2.37 -3.35 -15.22
CA VAL A 112 1.40 -4.11 -16.02
C VAL A 112 1.86 -4.22 -17.46
N LYS A 113 2.28 -3.11 -18.09
CA LYS A 113 2.75 -3.09 -19.48
C LYS A 113 3.90 -4.06 -19.72
N LYS A 114 4.90 -4.06 -18.81
CA LYS A 114 6.03 -4.99 -18.87
C LYS A 114 5.56 -6.44 -18.76
N TRP A 115 4.67 -6.72 -17.81
CA TRP A 115 4.11 -8.07 -17.60
C TRP A 115 3.32 -8.53 -18.82
N CYS A 116 2.46 -7.69 -19.39
CA CYS A 116 1.71 -7.96 -20.61
C CYS A 116 2.63 -8.30 -21.79
N SER A 117 3.67 -7.48 -22.01
CA SER A 117 4.64 -7.70 -23.08
C SER A 117 5.39 -9.02 -22.93
N LYS A 118 5.80 -9.37 -21.69
CA LYS A 118 6.52 -10.63 -21.41
C LYS A 118 5.65 -11.87 -21.66
N ASN A 119 4.35 -11.77 -21.42
CA ASN A 119 3.41 -12.88 -21.49
C ASN A 119 2.53 -12.87 -22.76
N ASN A 120 2.77 -11.94 -23.69
CA ASN A 120 1.97 -11.76 -24.90
C ASN A 120 0.47 -11.56 -24.61
N ILE A 121 0.16 -10.70 -23.62
CA ILE A 121 -1.18 -10.40 -23.14
C ILE A 121 -1.58 -9.00 -23.62
N HIS A 122 -2.81 -8.84 -24.08
CA HIS A 122 -3.36 -7.55 -24.47
C HIS A 122 -3.60 -6.65 -23.23
N LEU A 123 -3.11 -5.41 -23.28
CA LEU A 123 -3.39 -4.42 -22.26
C LEU A 123 -4.57 -3.53 -22.71
N GLU A 124 -5.71 -3.70 -22.08
CA GLU A 124 -6.89 -2.84 -22.26
C GLU A 124 -6.80 -1.65 -21.29
N VAL A 125 -6.88 -0.44 -21.85
CA VAL A 125 -6.97 0.81 -21.08
C VAL A 125 -8.40 1.30 -21.11
N VAL A 126 -9.10 1.30 -19.97
CA VAL A 126 -10.47 1.76 -19.88
C VAL A 126 -10.50 3.28 -19.75
N GLU A 127 -10.72 3.95 -20.87
CA GLU A 127 -10.77 5.41 -20.94
C GLU A 127 -12.03 5.99 -20.27
N ARG A 128 -11.85 7.14 -19.60
CA ARG A 128 -12.94 7.89 -18.96
C ARG A 128 -13.87 8.56 -19.98
N ASN A 129 -13.32 9.14 -21.05
CA ASN A 129 -14.09 9.81 -22.12
C ASN A 129 -15.16 10.79 -21.60
N LYS A 130 -14.84 11.62 -20.61
CA LYS A 130 -15.76 12.56 -19.92
C LYS A 130 -16.92 11.90 -19.16
N LEU A 131 -16.91 10.58 -18.96
CA LEU A 131 -17.90 9.88 -18.17
C LEU A 131 -17.91 10.36 -16.71
N SER A 132 -19.09 10.26 -16.08
CA SER A 132 -19.20 10.40 -14.62
C SER A 132 -18.37 9.29 -13.92
N ALA A 133 -18.07 9.48 -12.64
CA ALA A 133 -17.40 8.43 -11.85
C ALA A 133 -18.20 7.10 -11.86
N LYS A 134 -19.53 7.19 -11.75
CA LYS A 134 -20.43 6.03 -11.79
C LYS A 134 -20.37 5.28 -13.12
N ASP A 135 -20.40 6.01 -14.23
CA ASP A 135 -20.41 5.38 -15.56
C ASP A 135 -19.04 4.83 -15.93
N TRP A 136 -17.95 5.48 -15.46
CA TRP A 136 -16.62 4.92 -15.62
C TRP A 136 -16.46 3.61 -14.84
N ASN A 137 -16.95 3.54 -13.59
CA ASN A 137 -16.99 2.28 -12.82
C ASN A 137 -17.76 1.18 -13.57
N LYS A 138 -18.94 1.49 -14.11
CA LYS A 138 -19.71 0.52 -14.93
C LYS A 138 -18.92 0.05 -16.16
N LYS A 139 -18.22 0.97 -16.84
CA LYS A 139 -17.39 0.63 -18.01
C LYS A 139 -16.28 -0.34 -17.63
N ILE A 140 -15.60 -0.11 -16.49
CA ILE A 140 -14.56 -1.00 -15.95
C ILE A 140 -15.17 -2.40 -15.68
N ILE A 141 -16.29 -2.47 -14.96
CA ILE A 141 -16.96 -3.73 -14.63
C ILE A 141 -17.34 -4.51 -15.88
N ASN A 142 -17.87 -3.82 -16.90
CA ASN A 142 -18.26 -4.43 -18.17
C ASN A 142 -17.07 -4.93 -19.00
N SER A 143 -15.89 -4.34 -18.85
CA SER A 143 -14.66 -4.80 -19.50
C SER A 143 -14.12 -6.11 -18.90
N ILE A 144 -14.55 -6.50 -17.69
CA ILE A 144 -14.07 -7.71 -17.02
C ILE A 144 -14.87 -8.92 -17.48
N ASP A 145 -14.18 -9.89 -18.09
CA ASP A 145 -14.75 -11.14 -18.61
C ASP A 145 -13.85 -12.35 -18.29
N SER A 146 -14.22 -13.51 -18.82
CA SER A 146 -13.49 -14.78 -18.62
C SER A 146 -12.07 -14.78 -19.21
N ASN A 147 -11.76 -13.86 -20.14
CA ASN A 147 -10.43 -13.70 -20.73
C ASN A 147 -9.53 -12.73 -19.95
N THR A 148 -10.08 -12.08 -18.91
CA THR A 148 -9.34 -11.10 -18.12
C THR A 148 -8.43 -11.81 -17.10
N SER A 149 -7.11 -11.65 -17.25
CA SER A 149 -6.09 -12.16 -16.34
C SER A 149 -6.06 -11.39 -15.03
N LEU A 150 -6.01 -10.06 -15.16
CA LEU A 150 -5.92 -9.15 -14.02
C LEU A 150 -6.57 -7.79 -14.31
N VAL A 151 -6.96 -7.14 -13.22
CA VAL A 151 -7.28 -5.71 -13.18
C VAL A 151 -6.31 -5.06 -12.20
N LEU A 152 -5.59 -4.01 -12.63
CA LEU A 152 -4.87 -3.12 -11.73
C LEU A 152 -5.54 -1.75 -11.78
N ILE A 153 -5.85 -1.20 -10.61
CA ILE A 153 -6.54 0.09 -10.49
C ILE A 153 -6.13 0.78 -9.18
N SER A 154 -5.95 2.10 -9.23
CA SER A 154 -5.86 2.89 -8.00
C SER A 154 -7.22 2.94 -7.30
N SER A 155 -7.24 2.92 -5.96
CA SER A 155 -8.49 3.07 -5.19
C SER A 155 -9.14 4.45 -5.38
N ILE A 156 -8.30 5.48 -5.48
CA ILE A 156 -8.64 6.85 -5.86
C ILE A 156 -7.73 7.25 -7.01
N HIS A 157 -8.30 7.74 -8.08
CA HIS A 157 -7.53 8.16 -9.24
C HIS A 157 -6.68 9.40 -8.91
N TRP A 158 -5.37 9.29 -9.06
CA TRP A 158 -4.40 10.26 -8.59
C TRP A 158 -4.48 11.65 -9.24
N MET A 159 -4.98 11.76 -10.48
CA MET A 159 -5.09 13.03 -11.21
C MET A 159 -6.42 13.76 -10.95
N ASN A 160 -7.52 13.02 -10.83
CA ASN A 160 -8.85 13.63 -10.83
C ASN A 160 -9.71 13.27 -9.61
N GLY A 161 -9.16 12.52 -8.64
CA GLY A 161 -9.82 12.18 -7.39
C GLY A 161 -11.02 11.22 -7.52
N THR A 162 -11.24 10.60 -8.69
CA THR A 162 -12.34 9.64 -8.85
C THR A 162 -12.15 8.47 -7.89
N LYS A 163 -13.14 8.24 -7.04
CA LYS A 163 -13.22 7.05 -6.18
C LYS A 163 -13.83 5.91 -6.99
N PHE A 164 -13.10 4.79 -7.05
CA PHE A 164 -13.60 3.58 -7.70
C PHE A 164 -14.37 2.69 -6.71
N ASP A 165 -15.38 1.98 -7.20
CA ASP A 165 -16.13 1.00 -6.42
C ASP A 165 -15.36 -0.32 -6.37
N LEU A 166 -14.40 -0.40 -5.43
CA LEU A 166 -13.55 -1.58 -5.30
C LEU A 166 -14.35 -2.84 -4.96
N LYS A 167 -15.51 -2.70 -4.29
CA LYS A 167 -16.34 -3.84 -3.93
C LYS A 167 -16.99 -4.47 -5.17
N GLU A 168 -17.69 -3.69 -5.98
CA GLU A 168 -18.33 -4.20 -7.21
C GLU A 168 -17.28 -4.72 -8.21
N ILE A 169 -16.15 -4.01 -8.39
CA ILE A 169 -15.07 -4.44 -9.26
C ILE A 169 -14.46 -5.75 -8.74
N GLY A 170 -14.20 -5.86 -7.44
CA GLY A 170 -13.62 -7.05 -6.84
C GLY A 170 -14.55 -8.28 -6.90
N GLU A 171 -15.85 -8.09 -6.70
CA GLU A 171 -16.83 -9.16 -6.89
C GLU A 171 -16.86 -9.65 -8.34
N LYS A 172 -16.81 -8.74 -9.31
CA LYS A 172 -16.72 -9.09 -10.72
C LYS A 172 -15.42 -9.83 -11.07
N CYS A 173 -14.28 -9.35 -10.53
CA CYS A 173 -12.98 -10.05 -10.67
C CYS A 173 -13.04 -11.46 -10.10
N LYS A 174 -13.56 -11.61 -8.86
CA LYS A 174 -13.70 -12.91 -8.20
C LYS A 174 -14.57 -13.87 -9.00
N ALA A 175 -15.72 -13.41 -9.50
CA ALA A 175 -16.64 -14.21 -10.29
C ALA A 175 -16.01 -14.74 -11.59
N ASN A 176 -15.06 -14.00 -12.16
CA ASN A 176 -14.33 -14.38 -13.37
C ASN A 176 -12.98 -15.05 -13.08
N GLY A 177 -12.56 -15.21 -11.82
CA GLY A 177 -11.25 -15.73 -11.46
C GLY A 177 -10.09 -14.81 -11.90
N THR A 178 -10.34 -13.52 -12.05
CA THR A 178 -9.41 -12.46 -12.42
C THR A 178 -8.61 -12.02 -11.19
N TYR A 179 -7.31 -11.76 -11.32
CA TYR A 179 -6.54 -11.14 -10.23
C TYR A 179 -6.96 -9.67 -10.07
N PHE A 180 -7.24 -9.27 -8.83
CA PHE A 180 -7.60 -7.90 -8.49
C PHE A 180 -6.49 -7.24 -7.67
N ILE A 181 -5.76 -6.31 -8.32
CA ILE A 181 -4.61 -5.60 -7.75
C ILE A 181 -4.99 -4.14 -7.55
N VAL A 182 -4.76 -3.61 -6.36
CA VAL A 182 -5.14 -2.24 -6.02
C VAL A 182 -3.92 -1.42 -5.59
N ASP A 183 -3.76 -0.25 -6.19
CA ASP A 183 -2.89 0.81 -5.63
C ASP A 183 -3.69 1.59 -4.58
N GLY A 184 -3.39 1.33 -3.31
CA GLY A 184 -4.04 1.97 -2.16
C GLY A 184 -3.43 3.30 -1.75
N THR A 185 -2.41 3.77 -2.46
CA THR A 185 -1.58 4.92 -2.06
C THR A 185 -2.39 6.20 -1.80
N GLN A 186 -3.51 6.41 -2.49
CA GLN A 186 -4.33 7.61 -2.34
C GLN A 186 -5.54 7.44 -1.40
N SER A 187 -5.68 6.29 -0.72
CA SER A 187 -6.84 6.06 0.16
C SER A 187 -6.50 5.45 1.51
N VAL A 188 -5.53 4.53 1.56
CA VAL A 188 -5.21 3.79 2.80
C VAL A 188 -4.62 4.73 3.83
N GLY A 189 -5.26 4.77 5.00
CA GLY A 189 -4.97 5.74 6.07
C GLY A 189 -5.95 6.91 6.12
N ALA A 190 -6.64 7.24 5.01
CA ALA A 190 -7.64 8.31 4.94
C ALA A 190 -9.07 7.81 4.79
N MET A 191 -9.26 6.61 4.24
CA MET A 191 -10.56 6.01 3.95
C MET A 191 -10.59 4.55 4.39
N SER A 192 -11.80 4.07 4.70
CA SER A 192 -12.00 2.67 5.07
C SER A 192 -11.59 1.74 3.92
N MET A 193 -10.77 0.74 4.26
CA MET A 193 -10.29 -0.30 3.36
C MET A 193 -10.53 -1.66 4.00
N ASP A 194 -11.23 -2.54 3.29
CA ASP A 194 -11.46 -3.92 3.71
C ASP A 194 -11.05 -4.84 2.58
N VAL A 195 -9.82 -5.33 2.63
CA VAL A 195 -9.25 -6.14 1.53
C VAL A 195 -9.99 -7.45 1.32
N LYS A 196 -10.63 -7.98 2.37
CA LYS A 196 -11.41 -9.24 2.30
C LYS A 196 -12.79 -9.00 1.69
N ASP A 197 -13.50 -7.96 2.14
CA ASP A 197 -14.82 -7.61 1.59
C ASP A 197 -14.70 -7.17 0.13
N PHE A 198 -13.68 -6.40 -0.21
CA PHE A 198 -13.43 -5.93 -1.58
C PHE A 198 -12.77 -6.97 -2.50
N LYS A 199 -12.53 -8.21 -2.02
CA LYS A 199 -11.93 -9.32 -2.80
C LYS A 199 -10.60 -8.96 -3.45
N ILE A 200 -9.81 -8.11 -2.79
CA ILE A 200 -8.50 -7.68 -3.28
C ILE A 200 -7.51 -8.84 -3.13
N ASP A 201 -6.76 -9.13 -4.18
CA ASP A 201 -5.71 -10.16 -4.16
C ASP A 201 -4.36 -9.59 -3.73
N ALA A 202 -4.03 -8.35 -4.16
CA ALA A 202 -2.89 -7.61 -3.64
C ALA A 202 -3.21 -6.12 -3.55
N LEU A 203 -2.81 -5.49 -2.44
CA LEU A 203 -2.91 -4.04 -2.21
C LEU A 203 -1.51 -3.51 -1.96
N ILE A 204 -1.10 -2.50 -2.73
CA ILE A 204 0.20 -1.85 -2.56
C ILE A 204 -0.02 -0.39 -2.16
N CYS A 205 0.73 0.09 -1.17
CA CYS A 205 0.52 1.41 -0.60
C CYS A 205 1.85 2.09 -0.26
N ALA A 206 2.12 3.26 -0.84
CA ALA A 206 3.25 4.09 -0.45
C ALA A 206 3.03 4.70 0.94
N GLY A 207 4.07 4.70 1.79
CA GLY A 207 3.94 5.11 3.18
C GLY A 207 3.91 6.62 3.41
N TYR A 208 4.48 7.42 2.52
CA TYR A 208 4.77 8.84 2.73
C TYR A 208 3.60 9.81 2.46
N LYS A 209 2.41 9.28 2.16
CA LYS A 209 1.19 10.07 1.96
C LYS A 209 0.27 9.91 3.19
N TRP A 210 -0.82 9.21 3.04
CA TRP A 210 -1.87 9.10 4.04
C TRP A 210 -1.52 8.21 5.24
N LEU A 211 -0.37 7.50 5.19
CA LEU A 211 0.15 6.72 6.33
C LEU A 211 1.11 7.51 7.24
N PHE A 212 1.40 8.77 6.94
CA PHE A 212 2.33 9.63 7.69
C PHE A 212 3.72 9.01 7.88
N GLY A 213 4.09 8.08 7.00
CA GLY A 213 5.38 7.41 7.00
C GLY A 213 6.46 8.18 6.25
N PRO A 214 7.70 7.68 6.27
CA PRO A 214 8.81 8.26 5.54
C PRO A 214 8.77 7.88 4.05
N TYR A 215 9.51 8.60 3.22
CA TYR A 215 9.85 8.16 1.88
C TYR A 215 10.72 6.89 1.96
N SER A 216 10.73 6.08 0.90
CA SER A 216 11.43 4.79 0.84
C SER A 216 10.87 3.69 1.77
N MET A 217 9.61 3.84 2.21
CA MET A 217 8.84 2.75 2.81
C MET A 217 7.47 2.64 2.16
N ALA A 218 7.08 1.42 1.83
CA ALA A 218 5.77 1.05 1.34
C ALA A 218 5.29 -0.22 2.05
N LEU A 219 3.98 -0.43 2.06
CA LEU A 219 3.36 -1.61 2.67
C LEU A 219 2.50 -2.31 1.64
N GLY A 220 2.48 -3.64 1.65
CA GLY A 220 1.66 -4.43 0.75
C GLY A 220 0.90 -5.53 1.48
N TYR A 221 -0.32 -5.74 1.04
CA TYR A 221 -1.12 -6.90 1.38
C TYR A 221 -1.07 -7.89 0.23
N PHE A 222 -0.94 -9.17 0.57
CA PHE A 222 -0.95 -10.29 -0.36
C PHE A 222 -1.92 -11.36 0.14
N SER A 223 -2.92 -11.69 -0.68
CA SER A 223 -3.88 -12.75 -0.36
C SER A 223 -3.23 -14.13 -0.41
N SER A 224 -3.98 -15.17 -0.04
CA SER A 224 -3.54 -16.56 -0.13
C SER A 224 -3.14 -17.00 -1.54
N LYS A 225 -3.58 -16.31 -2.60
CA LYS A 225 -3.12 -16.57 -3.98
C LYS A 225 -1.61 -16.37 -4.17
N PHE A 226 -0.98 -15.63 -3.25
CA PHE A 226 0.46 -15.32 -3.26
C PHE A 226 1.25 -16.07 -2.17
N SER A 227 0.62 -17.02 -1.43
CA SER A 227 1.23 -17.68 -0.27
C SER A 227 2.50 -18.48 -0.63
N ASP A 228 2.57 -18.99 -1.86
CA ASP A 228 3.67 -19.85 -2.33
C ASP A 228 4.52 -19.19 -3.43
N GLY A 229 4.35 -17.89 -3.61
CA GLY A 229 5.07 -17.14 -4.63
C GLY A 229 6.56 -16.98 -4.34
N ILE A 230 7.31 -16.60 -5.37
CA ILE A 230 8.75 -16.38 -5.33
C ILE A 230 9.02 -14.89 -5.19
N PRO A 231 9.76 -14.43 -4.15
CA PRO A 231 10.14 -13.05 -4.03
C PRO A 231 11.08 -12.62 -5.17
N ILE A 232 11.14 -11.32 -5.46
CA ILE A 232 12.08 -10.79 -6.47
C ILE A 232 13.48 -10.59 -5.91
N GLU A 233 13.65 -10.71 -4.60
CA GLU A 233 14.91 -10.52 -3.88
C GLU A 233 15.19 -11.72 -2.97
N GLU A 234 16.40 -12.26 -3.05
CA GLU A 234 16.88 -13.35 -2.21
C GLU A 234 17.55 -12.79 -0.95
N SER A 235 16.74 -12.57 0.10
CA SER A 235 17.23 -12.10 1.38
C SER A 235 17.25 -13.20 2.44
N TRP A 236 18.32 -13.28 3.24
CA TRP A 236 18.40 -14.17 4.40
C TRP A 236 17.27 -13.90 5.41
N MET A 237 16.85 -12.62 5.55
CA MET A 237 15.76 -12.21 6.44
C MET A 237 14.39 -12.78 6.04
N ASN A 238 14.25 -13.24 4.79
CA ASN A 238 13.00 -13.82 4.29
C ASN A 238 12.95 -15.36 4.43
N ARG A 239 13.95 -15.95 5.10
CA ARG A 239 14.01 -17.40 5.39
C ARG A 239 13.38 -17.73 6.75
N THR A 240 12.91 -18.97 6.91
CA THR A 240 12.21 -19.37 8.15
C THR A 240 13.10 -19.35 9.37
N ASN A 241 14.42 -19.65 9.22
CA ASN A 241 15.41 -19.65 10.29
C ASN A 241 16.08 -18.29 10.55
N ALA A 242 15.63 -17.21 9.91
CA ALA A 242 16.29 -15.88 9.95
C ALA A 242 16.50 -15.30 11.37
N GLN A 243 15.70 -15.70 12.36
CA GLN A 243 15.83 -15.23 13.74
C GLN A 243 16.91 -15.95 14.54
N ASP A 244 17.38 -17.08 14.05
CA ASP A 244 18.45 -17.85 14.70
C ASP A 244 19.83 -17.42 14.20
N PHE A 245 20.38 -16.36 14.77
CA PHE A 245 21.68 -15.80 14.36
C PHE A 245 22.85 -16.75 14.59
N SER A 246 22.70 -17.77 15.44
CA SER A 246 23.74 -18.78 15.68
C SER A 246 23.85 -19.80 14.55
N ASN A 247 22.78 -19.96 13.77
CA ASN A 247 22.67 -20.96 12.72
C ASN A 247 22.41 -20.36 11.33
N LEU A 248 22.84 -19.12 11.06
CA LEU A 248 22.62 -18.47 9.75
C LEU A 248 23.33 -19.17 8.59
N THR A 249 24.36 -19.97 8.87
CA THR A 249 25.08 -20.80 7.87
C THR A 249 24.41 -22.13 7.59
N GLU A 250 23.42 -22.52 8.37
CA GLU A 250 22.51 -23.63 8.07
C GLU A 250 21.45 -23.13 7.07
N TYR A 251 21.81 -23.12 5.78
CA TYR A 251 21.01 -22.49 4.73
C TYR A 251 19.64 -23.13 4.57
N ASP A 252 18.61 -22.53 5.18
CA ASP A 252 17.22 -22.96 4.97
C ASP A 252 16.69 -22.41 3.65
N SER A 253 16.32 -23.31 2.75
CA SER A 253 15.73 -22.95 1.46
C SER A 253 14.29 -22.45 1.56
N LYS A 254 13.62 -22.63 2.71
CA LYS A 254 12.21 -22.28 2.89
C LYS A 254 12.05 -20.78 3.13
N TYR A 255 11.17 -20.16 2.37
CA TYR A 255 10.75 -18.79 2.63
C TYR A 255 9.82 -18.70 3.84
N LYS A 256 9.79 -17.56 4.50
CA LYS A 256 8.74 -17.21 5.45
C LYS A 256 7.36 -17.42 4.82
N PRO A 257 6.36 -17.85 5.60
CA PRO A 257 5.02 -18.07 5.09
C PRO A 257 4.35 -16.75 4.67
N MET A 258 3.35 -16.86 3.81
CA MET A 258 2.51 -15.77 3.35
C MET A 258 3.32 -14.58 2.82
N ALA A 259 2.94 -13.33 3.18
CA ALA A 259 3.59 -12.12 2.69
C ALA A 259 4.99 -11.87 3.26
N GLY A 260 5.39 -12.56 4.34
CA GLY A 260 6.71 -12.40 4.94
C GLY A 260 7.87 -12.62 3.98
N ARG A 261 7.67 -13.45 2.94
CA ARG A 261 8.63 -13.72 1.87
C ARG A 261 8.90 -12.54 0.94
N TYR A 262 7.95 -11.60 0.84
CA TYR A 262 8.02 -10.42 -0.03
C TYR A 262 8.60 -9.18 0.64
N ASN A 263 9.01 -9.30 1.90
CA ASN A 263 9.72 -8.20 2.55
C ASN A 263 11.01 -7.88 1.80
N VAL A 264 11.35 -6.60 1.74
CA VAL A 264 12.67 -6.17 1.27
C VAL A 264 13.76 -6.70 2.19
N GLY A 265 14.94 -6.98 1.67
CA GLY A 265 16.14 -7.18 2.47
C GLY A 265 16.39 -5.98 3.37
N GLU A 266 16.95 -6.21 4.57
CA GLU A 266 17.08 -5.16 5.58
C GLU A 266 15.72 -4.52 5.94
N THR A 267 14.69 -5.36 6.07
CA THR A 267 13.29 -4.97 6.32
C THR A 267 13.15 -3.97 7.47
N THR A 268 13.97 -4.11 8.50
CA THR A 268 14.03 -3.18 9.62
C THR A 268 15.02 -2.06 9.33
N ASN A 269 14.55 -1.02 8.65
CA ASN A 269 15.30 0.23 8.60
C ASN A 269 15.17 0.93 9.94
N PHE A 270 16.25 0.94 10.74
CA PHE A 270 16.24 1.42 12.13
C PHE A 270 15.80 2.89 12.26
N ILE A 271 16.08 3.73 11.26
CA ILE A 271 15.72 5.16 11.26
C ILE A 271 14.29 5.37 10.77
N LEU A 272 13.89 4.70 9.68
CA LEU A 272 12.61 4.94 9.02
C LEU A 272 11.45 4.16 9.66
N SER A 273 11.71 2.96 10.17
CA SER A 273 10.67 2.10 10.76
C SER A 273 9.96 2.74 11.96
N PRO A 274 10.64 3.44 12.89
CA PRO A 274 9.95 4.15 13.97
C PRO A 274 9.03 5.28 13.50
N ILE A 275 9.36 5.94 12.40
CA ILE A 275 8.50 6.97 11.79
C ILE A 275 7.23 6.31 11.25
N MET A 276 7.39 5.22 10.48
CA MET A 276 6.26 4.47 9.91
C MET A 276 5.34 3.95 11.01
N LEU A 277 5.90 3.27 12.01
CA LEU A 277 5.12 2.73 13.13
C LEU A 277 4.37 3.81 13.89
N ASN A 278 5.00 4.97 14.11
CA ASN A 278 4.32 6.11 14.76
C ASN A 278 3.15 6.63 13.92
N GLY A 279 3.30 6.71 12.60
CA GLY A 279 2.20 7.10 11.69
C GLY A 279 1.02 6.14 11.77
N LEU A 280 1.26 4.83 11.68
CA LEU A 280 0.24 3.79 11.75
C LEU A 280 -0.48 3.78 13.12
N ASN A 281 0.27 3.88 14.21
CA ASN A 281 -0.30 3.97 15.56
C ASN A 281 -1.20 5.21 15.72
N GLN A 282 -0.80 6.34 15.16
CA GLN A 282 -1.60 7.56 15.21
C GLN A 282 -2.91 7.41 14.42
N ILE A 283 -2.86 6.81 13.22
CA ILE A 283 -4.04 6.53 12.41
C ILE A 283 -5.00 5.59 13.15
N ASN A 284 -4.49 4.50 13.72
CA ASN A 284 -5.30 3.57 14.50
C ASN A 284 -5.92 4.24 15.73
N SER A 285 -5.19 5.12 16.40
CA SER A 285 -5.69 5.91 17.54
C SER A 285 -6.82 6.86 17.15
N TRP A 286 -6.72 7.51 15.99
CA TRP A 286 -7.80 8.37 15.49
C TRP A 286 -9.00 7.57 15.00
N GLY A 287 -8.75 6.38 14.44
CA GLY A 287 -9.74 5.52 13.80
C GLY A 287 -10.10 5.98 12.39
N ILE A 288 -10.01 5.06 11.44
CA ILE A 288 -10.21 5.35 10.00
C ILE A 288 -11.56 6.01 9.71
N ASN A 289 -12.64 5.53 10.31
CA ASN A 289 -13.97 6.12 10.09
C ASN A 289 -14.07 7.58 10.56
N ASN A 290 -13.34 7.92 11.62
CA ASN A 290 -13.29 9.30 12.11
C ASN A 290 -12.50 10.19 11.16
N ILE A 291 -11.38 9.68 10.60
CA ILE A 291 -10.56 10.39 9.62
C ILE A 291 -11.37 10.62 8.34
N GLU A 292 -12.00 9.58 7.80
CA GLU A 292 -12.83 9.66 6.59
C GLU A 292 -13.97 10.68 6.77
N SER A 293 -14.68 10.63 7.91
CA SER A 293 -15.75 11.59 8.22
C SER A 293 -15.23 13.02 8.35
N TYR A 294 -14.05 13.22 8.92
CA TYR A 294 -13.43 14.53 9.06
C TYR A 294 -13.02 15.10 7.70
N CYS A 295 -12.33 14.31 6.87
CA CYS A 295 -11.94 14.71 5.51
C CYS A 295 -13.15 15.04 4.63
N LYS A 296 -14.21 14.22 4.70
CA LYS A 296 -15.45 14.45 3.96
C LYS A 296 -16.06 15.80 4.32
N LYS A 297 -16.17 16.15 5.60
CA LYS A 297 -16.69 17.46 6.04
C LYS A 297 -15.86 18.63 5.54
N LEU A 298 -14.53 18.51 5.56
CA LEU A 298 -13.66 19.56 5.01
C LEU A 298 -13.89 19.74 3.50
N SER A 299 -14.01 18.64 2.76
CA SER A 299 -14.30 18.67 1.32
C SER A 299 -15.67 19.29 1.03
N GLU A 300 -16.70 18.95 1.82
CA GLU A 300 -18.06 19.51 1.67
C GLU A 300 -18.07 21.03 1.87
N ILE A 301 -17.31 21.56 2.83
CA ILE A 301 -17.18 23.01 3.04
C ILE A 301 -16.61 23.67 1.78
N VAL A 302 -15.48 23.14 1.25
CA VAL A 302 -14.84 23.69 0.05
C VAL A 302 -15.76 23.62 -1.17
N ILE A 303 -16.45 22.50 -1.36
CA ILE A 303 -17.37 22.31 -2.48
C ILE A 303 -18.54 23.31 -2.39
N ASN A 304 -19.13 23.48 -1.20
CA ASN A 304 -20.27 24.39 -1.02
C ASN A 304 -19.89 25.85 -1.24
N GLU A 305 -18.69 26.26 -0.82
CA GLU A 305 -18.20 27.62 -1.02
C GLU A 305 -17.83 27.93 -2.48
N LEU A 306 -17.35 26.94 -3.23
CA LEU A 306 -16.90 27.11 -4.63
C LEU A 306 -17.98 26.77 -5.66
N SER A 307 -19.05 26.06 -5.31
CA SER A 307 -20.11 25.67 -6.26
C SER A 307 -20.90 26.85 -6.89
N PRO A 308 -20.97 28.05 -6.30
CA PRO A 308 -21.56 29.20 -6.96
C PRO A 308 -20.72 29.87 -8.04
N LEU A 309 -19.43 29.46 -8.17
CA LEU A 309 -18.47 29.97 -9.16
C LEU A 309 -18.46 29.09 -10.43
#